data_1ef72ea55306f4047b3acfb3d8ea0f29
#
_entry.id   1ef72ea55306f4047b3acfb3d8ea0f29
#
_cell.length_a   1.000
_cell.length_b   1.000
_cell.length_c   1.000
_cell.angle_alpha   90.00
_cell.angle_beta   90.00
_cell.angle_gamma   90.00
#
_symmetry.space_group_name_H-M   'P 1'
#
loop_
_entity.id
_entity.type
_entity.pdbx_description
1 polymer ?
#
loop_
_entity_poly.entity_id
_entity_poly.type
_entity_poly.pdbx_seq_one_letter_code
_entity_poly.pdbx_strand_id
1 'polypeptide(L)'
;MASNFEITVDKISDGCGLVLEGDFDATSAYELIYAIKKLPEDTLKISIYTNGLENIYPFGLDVFSKYMLSLNGQSTKIVFTGNNASQLSSGSPGPTSISPFWLAL
;
A
#
# COMPACT_ATOMS: atom_id res chain seq x y z
N MET A 1 6.30 13.96 10.61
CA MET A 1 6.15 12.59 11.00
C MET A 1 4.75 12.29 11.50
N ALA A 2 4.16 11.26 11.02
CA ALA A 2 2.81 10.95 11.41
C ALA A 2 2.81 10.16 12.69
N SER A 3 2.60 10.80 13.78
CA SER A 3 2.65 10.13 15.07
C SER A 3 1.41 9.29 15.31
N ASN A 4 0.37 9.44 14.52
CA ASN A 4 -0.84 8.66 14.71
C ASN A 4 -1.02 7.57 13.68
N PHE A 5 -0.01 7.28 12.89
CA PHE A 5 -0.15 6.25 11.85
C PHE A 5 0.03 4.88 12.47
N GLU A 6 -0.86 3.97 12.16
CA GLU A 6 -0.78 2.60 12.65
C GLU A 6 -1.12 1.60 11.58
N ILE A 7 -0.47 0.45 11.63
CA ILE A 7 -0.76 -0.64 10.71
C ILE A 7 -1.11 -1.86 11.54
N THR A 8 -2.24 -2.47 11.26
CA THR A 8 -2.64 -3.70 11.92
C THR A 8 -2.57 -4.81 10.88
N VAL A 9 -1.91 -5.90 11.21
CA VAL A 9 -1.75 -7.00 10.28
C VAL A 9 -2.73 -8.11 10.66
N ASP A 10 -3.55 -8.52 9.69
CA ASP A 10 -4.52 -9.59 9.93
C ASP A 10 -4.29 -10.70 8.92
N LYS A 11 -4.52 -11.93 9.31
CA LYS A 11 -4.43 -13.01 8.37
C LYS A 11 -5.78 -13.19 7.70
N ILE A 12 -5.74 -13.38 6.39
CA ILE A 12 -6.97 -13.63 5.65
C ILE A 12 -6.77 -14.92 4.89
N SER A 13 -7.82 -15.46 4.32
CA SER A 13 -7.79 -16.81 3.76
C SER A 13 -6.71 -17.02 2.72
N ASP A 14 -6.43 -16.05 1.88
CA ASP A 14 -5.45 -16.22 0.82
C ASP A 14 -4.26 -15.26 0.96
N GLY A 15 -4.01 -14.76 2.15
CA GLY A 15 -2.86 -13.89 2.33
C GLY A 15 -2.94 -13.09 3.62
N CYS A 16 -2.59 -11.82 3.55
CA CYS A 16 -2.57 -10.95 4.71
C CYS A 16 -3.33 -9.66 4.43
N GLY A 17 -3.94 -9.11 5.45
CA GLY A 17 -4.58 -7.82 5.37
C GLY A 17 -3.78 -6.81 6.18
N LEU A 18 -3.58 -5.62 5.66
CA LEU A 18 -2.92 -4.55 6.37
C LEU A 18 -3.92 -3.42 6.51
N VAL A 19 -4.33 -3.15 7.75
CA VAL A 19 -5.30 -2.10 8.00
C VAL A 19 -4.53 -0.85 8.39
N LEU A 20 -4.68 0.21 7.62
CA LEU A 20 -3.96 1.46 7.85
C LEU A 20 -4.86 2.47 8.52
N GLU A 21 -4.32 3.18 9.51
CA GLU A 21 -5.06 4.21 10.21
C GLU A 21 -4.21 5.42 10.42
N GLY A 22 -4.79 6.60 10.43
CA GLY A 22 -4.12 7.85 10.73
C GLY A 22 -3.65 8.58 9.49
N ASP A 23 -2.52 9.28 9.62
CA ASP A 23 -2.03 10.11 8.53
C ASP A 23 -0.97 9.37 7.73
N PHE A 24 -0.99 9.51 6.44
CA PHE A 24 -0.06 8.82 5.57
C PHE A 24 0.91 9.82 4.97
N ASP A 25 2.09 9.92 5.55
CA ASP A 25 3.15 10.80 5.05
C ASP A 25 4.32 9.92 4.62
N ALA A 26 5.48 10.51 4.38
CA ALA A 26 6.63 9.73 3.92
C ALA A 26 7.07 8.70 4.93
N THR A 27 7.04 9.04 6.22
CA THR A 27 7.40 8.09 7.26
C THR A 27 6.41 6.93 7.27
N SER A 28 5.12 7.23 7.10
CA SER A 28 4.10 6.20 7.06
C SER A 28 4.33 5.28 5.87
N ALA A 29 4.72 5.84 4.73
CA ALA A 29 4.99 5.05 3.55
C ALA A 29 6.13 4.07 3.80
N TYR A 30 7.19 4.52 4.47
CA TYR A 30 8.30 3.63 4.80
C TYR A 30 7.86 2.55 5.79
N GLU A 31 7.00 2.89 6.73
CA GLU A 31 6.50 1.89 7.67
C GLU A 31 5.67 0.84 6.96
N LEU A 32 4.86 1.26 5.99
CA LEU A 32 4.05 0.32 5.23
C LEU A 32 4.96 -0.58 4.38
N ILE A 33 5.96 -0.01 3.74
CA ILE A 33 6.89 -0.80 2.95
C ILE A 33 7.59 -1.83 3.83
N TYR A 34 7.99 -1.43 5.02
CA TYR A 34 8.67 -2.33 5.93
C TYR A 34 7.73 -3.46 6.36
N ALA A 35 6.47 -3.12 6.63
CA ALA A 35 5.49 -4.14 7.02
C ALA A 35 5.29 -5.14 5.89
N ILE A 36 5.22 -4.68 4.65
CA ILE A 36 5.07 -5.57 3.52
C ILE A 36 6.28 -6.49 3.39
N LYS A 37 7.46 -5.96 3.60
CA LYS A 37 8.67 -6.77 3.47
C LYS A 37 8.78 -7.82 4.55
N LYS A 38 8.14 -7.62 5.68
CA LYS A 38 8.22 -8.60 6.77
C LYS A 38 7.20 -9.72 6.63
N LEU A 39 6.32 -9.66 5.69
CA LEU A 39 5.33 -10.71 5.53
C LEU A 39 6.02 -11.95 4.96
N PRO A 40 5.45 -13.14 5.21
CA PRO A 40 6.05 -14.36 4.70
C PRO A 40 6.22 -14.33 3.20
N GLU A 41 7.29 -14.91 2.71
CA GLU A 41 7.56 -14.88 1.28
C GLU A 41 6.52 -15.63 0.47
N ASP A 42 5.81 -16.57 1.08
CA ASP A 42 4.79 -17.31 0.36
C ASP A 42 3.44 -16.62 0.41
N THR A 43 3.37 -15.38 0.86
CA THR A 43 2.11 -14.64 0.87
C THR A 43 1.69 -14.40 -0.57
N LEU A 44 0.52 -14.88 -0.92
CA LEU A 44 0.05 -14.73 -2.30
C LEU A 44 -0.72 -13.45 -2.53
N LYS A 45 -1.36 -12.90 -1.50
CA LYS A 45 -2.16 -11.70 -1.67
C LYS A 45 -2.02 -10.82 -0.45
N ILE A 46 -1.91 -9.52 -0.66
CA ILE A 46 -1.87 -8.54 0.39
C ILE A 46 -3.01 -7.57 0.12
N SER A 47 -3.94 -7.48 1.06
CA SER A 47 -5.04 -6.54 0.94
C SER A 47 -4.76 -5.36 1.86
N ILE A 48 -4.71 -4.17 1.31
CA ILE A 48 -4.40 -2.97 2.07
C ILE A 48 -5.69 -2.18 2.23
N TYR A 49 -6.14 -2.04 3.47
CA TYR A 49 -7.39 -1.36 3.77
C TYR A 49 -7.12 0.08 4.15
N THR A 50 -7.67 1.01 3.42
CA THR A 50 -7.33 2.43 3.53
C THR A 50 -8.40 3.29 4.19
N ASN A 51 -9.52 2.71 4.60
CA ASN A 51 -10.60 3.53 5.17
C ASN A 51 -10.22 4.27 6.43
N GLY A 52 -9.25 3.79 7.18
CA GLY A 52 -8.86 4.46 8.41
C GLY A 52 -7.90 5.62 8.22
N LEU A 53 -7.46 5.87 7.00
CA LEU A 53 -6.54 6.97 6.77
C LEU A 53 -7.29 8.29 6.80
N GLU A 54 -6.72 9.28 7.51
CA GLU A 54 -7.34 10.57 7.64
C GLU A 54 -6.75 11.60 6.71
N ASN A 55 -5.46 11.75 6.68
CA ASN A 55 -4.80 12.70 5.79
C ASN A 55 -3.78 11.95 4.97
N ILE A 56 -3.76 12.18 3.70
CA ILE A 56 -2.80 11.51 2.82
C ILE A 56 -1.99 12.59 2.15
N TYR A 57 -0.68 12.60 2.45
CA TYR A 57 0.21 13.64 1.95
C TYR A 57 0.90 13.19 0.66
N PRO A 58 1.02 14.07 -0.31
CA PRO A 58 1.58 13.68 -1.61
C PRO A 58 2.96 13.06 -1.52
N PHE A 59 3.78 13.53 -0.57
CA PHE A 59 5.12 13.01 -0.44
C PHE A 59 5.08 11.54 -0.03
N GLY A 60 4.13 11.15 0.82
CA GLY A 60 3.98 9.76 1.20
C GLY A 60 3.54 8.91 0.02
N LEU A 61 2.65 9.45 -0.81
CA LEU A 61 2.23 8.71 -1.99
C LEU A 61 3.40 8.53 -2.95
N ASP A 62 4.24 9.55 -3.09
CA ASP A 62 5.38 9.47 -3.99
C ASP A 62 6.37 8.39 -3.53
N VAL A 63 6.66 8.34 -2.25
CA VAL A 63 7.56 7.34 -1.72
C VAL A 63 7.00 5.94 -1.95
N PHE A 64 5.71 5.77 -1.67
CA PHE A 64 5.10 4.46 -1.78
C PHE A 64 4.99 4.01 -3.24
N SER A 65 4.67 4.93 -4.15
CA SER A 65 4.54 4.56 -5.55
C SER A 65 5.88 4.12 -6.13
N LYS A 66 6.97 4.74 -5.70
CA LYS A 66 8.28 4.32 -6.18
C LYS A 66 8.62 2.92 -5.72
N TYR A 67 8.21 2.59 -4.50
CA TYR A 67 8.45 1.25 -4.01
C TYR A 67 7.60 0.25 -4.81
N MET A 68 6.36 0.61 -5.09
CA MET A 68 5.48 -0.30 -5.83
C MET A 68 6.05 -0.60 -7.22
N LEU A 69 6.68 0.38 -7.83
CA LEU A 69 7.30 0.12 -9.13
C LEU A 69 8.45 -0.87 -8.99
N SER A 70 9.14 -0.86 -7.87
CA SER A 70 10.24 -1.78 -7.68
C SER A 70 9.77 -3.21 -7.42
N LEU A 71 8.47 -3.39 -7.18
CA LEU A 71 7.96 -4.71 -6.96
C LEU A 71 7.50 -5.36 -8.27
N ASN A 72 7.72 -4.70 -9.38
CA ASN A 72 7.31 -5.22 -10.67
C ASN A 72 7.95 -6.59 -10.84
N GLY A 73 7.21 -7.57 -11.16
CA GLY A 73 7.73 -8.91 -11.32
C GLY A 73 7.52 -9.82 -10.13
N GLN A 74 7.06 -9.27 -9.04
CA GLN A 74 6.80 -10.10 -7.87
C GLN A 74 5.52 -10.89 -8.11
N SER A 75 5.45 -12.08 -7.53
CA SER A 75 4.26 -12.88 -7.69
C SER A 75 3.17 -12.53 -6.69
N THR A 76 3.47 -11.76 -5.69
CA THR A 76 2.46 -11.39 -4.70
C THR A 76 1.51 -10.35 -5.28
N LYS A 77 0.21 -10.56 -5.11
CA LYS A 77 -0.76 -9.62 -5.60
C LYS A 77 -1.10 -8.64 -4.50
N ILE A 78 -1.07 -7.36 -4.78
CA ILE A 78 -1.39 -6.31 -3.80
C ILE A 78 -2.65 -5.62 -4.25
N VAL A 79 -3.65 -5.60 -3.36
CA VAL A 79 -4.94 -5.01 -3.66
C VAL A 79 -5.23 -3.92 -2.65
N PHE A 80 -5.69 -2.77 -3.11
CA PHE A 80 -6.05 -1.68 -2.22
C PHE A 80 -7.56 -1.60 -2.15
N THR A 81 -8.10 -1.45 -0.95
CA THR A 81 -9.54 -1.33 -0.77
C THR A 81 -9.85 -0.15 0.13
N GLY A 82 -11.03 0.38 0.04
CA GLY A 82 -11.48 1.46 0.90
C GLY A 82 -11.58 2.78 0.15
N ASN A 83 -12.03 3.81 0.86
CA ASN A 83 -12.25 5.10 0.24
C ASN A 83 -11.01 5.74 -0.34
N ASN A 84 -9.84 5.43 0.19
CA ASN A 84 -8.60 6.05 -0.28
C ASN A 84 -7.80 5.11 -1.18
N ALA A 85 -8.40 4.00 -1.59
CA ALA A 85 -7.68 3.02 -2.38
C ALA A 85 -7.13 3.59 -3.67
N SER A 86 -7.91 4.43 -4.35
CA SER A 86 -7.47 4.96 -5.62
C SER A 86 -6.27 5.89 -5.46
N GLN A 87 -6.15 6.56 -4.33
CA GLN A 87 -5.02 7.46 -4.14
C GLN A 87 -3.74 6.67 -3.98
N LEU A 88 -3.75 5.59 -3.23
CA LEU A 88 -2.54 4.81 -3.04
C LEU A 88 -2.21 3.99 -4.28
N SER A 89 -3.19 3.43 -4.95
CA SER A 89 -2.91 2.61 -6.10
C SER A 89 -2.48 3.43 -7.31
N SER A 90 -2.92 4.68 -7.40
CA SER A 90 -2.51 5.52 -8.51
C SER A 90 -1.63 6.64 -8.04
N GLY A 91 -0.93 6.45 -6.95
CA GLY A 91 -0.13 7.49 -6.38
C GLY A 91 0.95 7.98 -7.32
N SER A 92 1.18 7.27 -8.35
CA SER A 92 2.12 7.72 -9.28
C SER A 92 1.44 8.74 -10.15
N PRO A 93 2.08 9.75 -10.47
CA PRO A 93 1.44 10.80 -11.24
C PRO A 93 1.40 10.34 -12.64
N GLY A 94 1.93 9.30 -12.92
CA GLY A 94 1.98 8.92 -14.23
C GLY A 94 0.65 8.80 -14.78
N PRO A 95 0.59 8.79 -15.93
CA PRO A 95 -0.61 8.77 -16.57
C PRO A 95 -1.08 7.52 -16.32
N THR A 96 -1.63 7.46 -15.79
CA THR A 96 -2.33 6.54 -15.53
C THR A 96 -2.48 5.57 -16.40
N SER A 97 -2.33 5.81 -17.43
CA SER A 97 -2.59 4.98 -18.41
C SER A 97 -1.95 3.75 -18.03
N ILE A 98 -1.16 3.72 -17.38
CA ILE A 98 -0.49 2.67 -17.13
C ILE A 98 -1.11 1.81 -16.35
N SER A 99 -1.96 1.41 -16.63
CA SER A 99 -2.51 0.52 -15.95
C SER A 99 -1.63 -0.10 -15.12
N PRO A 100 -1.60 0.14 -14.06
CA PRO A 100 -0.76 -0.36 -13.20
C PRO A 100 -0.85 -1.81 -13.23
N PHE A 101 0.15 -2.44 -13.57
CA PHE A 101 0.12 -3.84 -13.64
C PHE A 101 -0.23 -4.42 -12.30
N TRP A 102 0.00 -3.75 -11.23
CA TRP A 102 -0.36 -4.34 -9.97
C TRP A 102 -1.86 -4.31 -9.79
N LEU A 103 -2.58 -3.49 -10.51
CA LEU A 103 -4.00 -3.49 -10.40
C LEU A 103 -4.58 -4.46 -11.38
N ALA A 104 -3.93 -4.69 -12.42
CA ALA A 104 -4.46 -5.55 -13.42
C ALA A 104 -4.25 -6.99 -13.08
N LEU A 105 -3.43 -7.22 -12.17
CA LEU A 105 -3.20 -8.60 -11.79
C LEU A 105 -4.31 -9.17 -10.92
#